data_9d8da72909b5648e9f654babbf085f4d
#
_entry.id   9d8da72909b5648e9f654babbf085f4d
#
_cell.length_a   1.000
_cell.length_b   1.000
_cell.length_c   1.000
_cell.angle_alpha   90.00
_cell.angle_beta   90.00
_cell.angle_gamma   90.00
#
_symmetry.space_group_name_H-M   'P 1'
#
loop_
_entity.id
_entity.type
_entity.pdbx_description
1 polymer ?
#
loop_
_entity_poly.entity_id
_entity_poly.type
_entity_poly.pdbx_seq_one_letter_code
_entity_poly.pdbx_strand_id
1 'polypeptide(L)'
;MQARIEESREMATPIAKGERIVILAKPQIEGAGAEDDFMDCIGNGLNGGRHEVAVHDNNDFVDQMFPWFEPSTAPGRPEAMSALLARPGVAEQVTKTGVRYVVWLDGSTRKTDGGGSLACGAAPGGAGCIGFGWWEKESNYEATIWDLKQAKSAGSVGTNVTGTSAIVGAIVPLPFIARVQATACNRMSNQLRSFFSGTDGQPAGTH
;
A
#
# COMPACT_ATOMS: atom_id res chain seq x y z
N MET A 1 19.20 3.79 -0.25
CA MET A 1 17.79 3.37 -0.05
C MET A 1 17.81 2.04 0.67
N GLN A 2 17.09 1.92 1.76
CA GLN A 2 16.94 0.68 2.54
C GLN A 2 15.47 0.27 2.49
N ALA A 3 15.19 -1.04 2.44
CA ALA A 3 13.82 -1.56 2.44
C ALA A 3 13.75 -2.80 3.33
N ARG A 4 12.76 -2.83 4.22
CA ARG A 4 12.44 -3.95 5.09
C ARG A 4 11.03 -4.42 4.78
N ILE A 5 10.83 -5.73 4.74
CA ILE A 5 9.52 -6.37 4.57
C ILE A 5 9.31 -7.28 5.77
N GLU A 6 8.11 -7.25 6.30
CA GLU A 6 7.66 -8.13 7.38
C GLU A 6 6.38 -8.83 6.90
N GLU A 7 6.28 -10.12 7.14
CA GLU A 7 5.10 -10.92 6.82
C GLU A 7 4.72 -11.74 8.05
N SER A 8 3.44 -11.70 8.38
CA SER A 8 2.83 -12.61 9.36
C SER A 8 1.69 -13.35 8.67
N ARG A 9 1.75 -14.66 8.64
CA ARG A 9 0.74 -15.51 8.01
C ARG A 9 0.05 -16.35 9.07
N GLU A 10 -1.26 -16.19 9.21
CA GLU A 10 -2.06 -16.92 10.19
C GLU A 10 -2.74 -18.15 9.59
N MET A 11 -2.94 -18.13 8.26
CA MET A 11 -3.58 -19.21 7.53
C MET A 11 -3.18 -19.23 6.05
N ALA A 12 -3.41 -20.35 5.38
CA ALA A 12 -3.26 -20.42 3.93
C ALA A 12 -4.35 -19.57 3.24
N THR A 13 -3.96 -18.85 2.19
CA THR A 13 -4.82 -17.90 1.47
C THR A 13 -5.00 -18.29 -0.01
N PRO A 14 -5.56 -19.46 -0.32
CA PRO A 14 -5.82 -19.83 -1.70
C PRO A 14 -6.91 -18.93 -2.29
N ILE A 15 -6.68 -18.45 -3.50
CA ILE A 15 -7.69 -17.76 -4.31
C ILE A 15 -8.16 -18.74 -5.38
N ALA A 16 -9.46 -19.08 -5.36
CA ALA A 16 -10.05 -19.94 -6.37
C ALA A 16 -10.37 -19.14 -7.65
N LYS A 17 -10.55 -19.85 -8.75
CA LYS A 17 -10.94 -19.23 -10.02
C LYS A 17 -12.25 -18.46 -9.86
N GLY A 18 -12.22 -17.16 -10.20
CA GLY A 18 -13.37 -16.26 -10.09
C GLY A 18 -13.48 -15.54 -8.74
N GLU A 19 -12.67 -15.87 -7.75
CA GLU A 19 -12.54 -15.09 -6.53
C GLU A 19 -11.61 -13.88 -6.76
N ARG A 20 -11.85 -12.81 -6.01
CA ARG A 20 -11.12 -11.55 -6.10
C ARG A 20 -10.70 -11.08 -4.72
N ILE A 21 -9.77 -10.15 -4.69
CA ILE A 21 -9.50 -9.35 -3.51
C ILE A 21 -10.02 -7.93 -3.72
N VAL A 22 -10.24 -7.20 -2.64
CA VAL A 22 -10.45 -5.75 -2.67
C VAL A 22 -9.43 -5.07 -1.77
N ILE A 23 -8.94 -3.92 -2.19
CA ILE A 23 -7.97 -3.12 -1.43
C ILE A 23 -8.70 -1.89 -0.92
N LEU A 24 -8.71 -1.71 0.39
CA LEU A 24 -9.39 -0.59 1.05
C LEU A 24 -8.41 0.14 1.96
N ALA A 25 -8.53 1.46 2.05
CA ALA A 25 -7.85 2.21 3.09
C ALA A 25 -8.44 1.85 4.45
N LYS A 26 -7.58 1.63 5.46
CA LYS A 26 -8.03 1.37 6.82
C LYS A 26 -8.81 2.59 7.34
N PRO A 27 -10.03 2.41 7.86
CA PRO A 27 -10.80 3.50 8.42
C PRO A 27 -10.01 4.18 9.53
N GLN A 28 -9.77 5.47 9.42
CA GLN A 28 -9.05 6.26 10.43
C GLN A 28 -9.90 7.40 10.97
N ILE A 29 -9.76 7.64 12.26
CA ILE A 29 -10.47 8.71 12.97
C ILE A 29 -9.89 10.09 12.62
N GLU A 30 -8.64 10.17 12.13
CA GLU A 30 -7.96 11.40 11.70
C GLU A 30 -7.00 11.15 10.54
N GLY A 31 -7.48 11.27 9.32
CA GLY A 31 -6.74 11.70 8.13
C GLY A 31 -5.46 10.97 7.66
N ALA A 32 -5.18 9.78 8.13
CA ALA A 32 -3.98 9.03 7.75
C ALA A 32 -4.29 7.59 7.30
N GLY A 33 -5.09 7.45 6.25
CA GLY A 33 -5.17 6.20 5.48
C GLY A 33 -4.06 6.17 4.43
N ALA A 34 -3.83 5.01 3.80
CA ALA A 34 -2.93 4.93 2.65
C ALA A 34 -3.42 5.88 1.54
N GLU A 35 -2.50 6.58 0.91
CA GLU A 35 -2.81 7.50 -0.19
C GLU A 35 -3.41 6.73 -1.37
N ASP A 36 -4.38 7.33 -2.07
CA ASP A 36 -5.06 6.72 -3.23
C ASP A 36 -4.06 6.25 -4.29
N ASP A 37 -3.05 7.07 -4.60
CA ASP A 37 -1.98 6.72 -5.54
C ASP A 37 -1.22 5.45 -5.12
N PHE A 38 -1.09 5.19 -3.81
CA PHE A 38 -0.45 3.99 -3.31
C PHE A 38 -1.36 2.77 -3.46
N MET A 39 -2.65 2.90 -3.18
CA MET A 39 -3.63 1.84 -3.38
C MET A 39 -3.74 1.44 -4.85
N ASP A 40 -3.80 2.43 -5.75
CA ASP A 40 -3.80 2.21 -7.20
C ASP A 40 -2.53 1.49 -7.67
N CYS A 41 -1.39 1.90 -7.14
CA CYS A 41 -0.12 1.25 -7.46
C CYS A 41 -0.11 -0.22 -7.03
N ILE A 42 -0.62 -0.54 -5.83
CA ILE A 42 -0.74 -1.93 -5.36
C ILE A 42 -1.70 -2.73 -6.25
N GLY A 43 -2.88 -2.17 -6.56
CA GLY A 43 -3.87 -2.80 -7.42
C GLY A 43 -3.30 -3.15 -8.81
N ASN A 44 -2.64 -2.19 -9.45
CA ASN A 44 -1.97 -2.39 -10.73
C ASN A 44 -0.84 -3.42 -10.62
N GLY A 45 -0.08 -3.38 -9.52
CA GLY A 45 0.98 -4.35 -9.26
C GLY A 45 0.46 -5.78 -9.13
N LEU A 46 -0.71 -5.98 -8.55
CA LEU A 46 -1.32 -7.30 -8.36
C LEU A 46 -1.98 -7.85 -9.63
N ASN A 47 -2.61 -6.99 -10.43
CA ASN A 47 -3.23 -7.35 -11.71
C ASN A 47 -2.23 -7.70 -12.82
N GLY A 48 -0.92 -7.55 -12.59
CA GLY A 48 0.12 -7.82 -13.58
C GLY A 48 1.02 -8.99 -13.20
N GLY A 49 1.61 -9.67 -14.21
CA GLY A 49 2.65 -10.66 -14.02
C GLY A 49 2.17 -12.12 -14.04
N ARG A 50 3.07 -13.06 -13.68
CA ARG A 50 2.84 -14.51 -13.84
C ARG A 50 1.78 -15.09 -12.90
N HIS A 51 1.57 -14.47 -11.76
CA HIS A 51 0.60 -14.87 -10.74
C HIS A 51 -0.32 -13.67 -10.48
N GLU A 52 -1.18 -13.42 -11.46
CA GLU A 52 -2.16 -12.35 -11.39
C GLU A 52 -3.15 -12.64 -10.26
N VAL A 53 -3.37 -11.64 -9.41
CA VAL A 53 -4.40 -11.65 -8.38
C VAL A 53 -5.46 -10.66 -8.81
N ALA A 54 -6.66 -11.16 -9.12
CA ALA A 54 -7.76 -10.33 -9.58
C ALA A 54 -8.20 -9.36 -8.47
N VAL A 55 -8.10 -8.06 -8.74
CA VAL A 55 -8.50 -7.00 -7.82
C VAL A 55 -9.87 -6.46 -8.23
N HIS A 56 -10.79 -6.39 -7.27
CA HIS A 56 -12.10 -5.74 -7.44
C HIS A 56 -11.91 -4.23 -7.23
N ASP A 57 -12.59 -3.41 -8.02
CA ASP A 57 -12.59 -1.97 -7.80
C ASP A 57 -13.11 -1.64 -6.39
N ASN A 58 -12.43 -0.73 -5.69
CA ASN A 58 -12.74 -0.40 -4.31
C ASN A 58 -14.04 0.37 -4.16
N ASN A 59 -14.30 1.33 -5.07
CA ASN A 59 -15.53 2.13 -5.03
C ASN A 59 -16.74 1.26 -5.35
N ASP A 60 -16.65 0.42 -6.40
CA ASP A 60 -17.70 -0.53 -6.75
C ASP A 60 -18.01 -1.48 -5.60
N PHE A 61 -16.99 -1.94 -4.86
CA PHE A 61 -17.19 -2.78 -3.69
C PHE A 61 -17.90 -2.05 -2.56
N VAL A 62 -17.47 -0.84 -2.23
CA VAL A 62 -18.07 -0.03 -1.16
C VAL A 62 -19.53 0.27 -1.51
N ASP A 63 -19.82 0.67 -2.74
CA ASP A 63 -21.19 0.94 -3.22
C ASP A 63 -22.08 -0.33 -3.13
N GLN A 64 -21.58 -1.49 -3.55
CA GLN A 64 -22.30 -2.75 -3.46
C GLN A 64 -22.55 -3.21 -2.02
N MET A 65 -21.63 -2.84 -1.12
CA MET A 65 -21.68 -3.19 0.30
C MET A 65 -22.26 -2.10 1.18
N PHE A 66 -22.83 -1.03 0.60
CA PHE A 66 -23.48 0.01 1.36
C PHE A 66 -24.58 -0.55 2.28
N PRO A 67 -24.69 -0.11 3.56
CA PRO A 67 -23.90 0.94 4.23
C PRO A 67 -22.73 0.39 5.08
N TRP A 68 -22.29 -0.81 4.90
CA TRP A 68 -21.42 -1.52 5.85
C TRP A 68 -19.92 -1.26 5.70
N PHE A 69 -19.47 -0.80 4.53
CA PHE A 69 -18.05 -0.55 4.24
C PHE A 69 -17.74 0.92 3.97
N GLU A 70 -18.66 1.81 4.31
CA GLU A 70 -18.37 3.24 4.32
C GLU A 70 -17.27 3.58 5.33
N PRO A 71 -16.48 4.66 5.13
CA PRO A 71 -15.39 5.03 6.04
C PRO A 71 -15.78 5.11 7.52
N SER A 72 -17.05 5.47 7.81
CA SER A 72 -17.58 5.59 9.17
C SER A 72 -18.12 4.27 9.76
N THR A 73 -18.41 3.28 8.93
CA THR A 73 -19.07 2.03 9.35
C THR A 73 -18.25 0.79 9.08
N ALA A 74 -17.19 0.92 8.27
CA ALA A 74 -16.31 -0.17 7.92
C ALA A 74 -15.66 -0.77 9.17
N PRO A 75 -15.59 -2.11 9.26
CA PRO A 75 -15.04 -2.80 10.42
C PRO A 75 -13.52 -2.59 10.49
N GLY A 76 -13.05 -1.91 11.52
CA GLY A 76 -11.61 -1.63 11.74
C GLY A 76 -10.86 -2.76 12.45
N ARG A 77 -11.53 -3.85 12.86
CA ARG A 77 -10.94 -4.97 13.63
C ARG A 77 -11.55 -6.31 13.21
N PRO A 78 -10.82 -7.43 13.34
CA PRO A 78 -11.31 -8.77 12.98
C PRO A 78 -12.63 -9.15 13.65
N GLU A 79 -12.80 -8.82 14.93
CA GLU A 79 -14.03 -9.13 15.67
C GLU A 79 -15.23 -8.35 15.12
N ALA A 80 -15.02 -7.09 14.73
CA ALA A 80 -16.06 -6.27 14.12
C ALA A 80 -16.46 -6.80 12.74
N MET A 81 -15.49 -7.34 11.96
CA MET A 81 -15.75 -8.00 10.69
C MET A 81 -16.59 -9.26 10.89
N SER A 82 -16.22 -10.11 11.84
CA SER A 82 -16.99 -11.33 12.15
C SER A 82 -18.41 -11.00 12.58
N ALA A 83 -18.58 -9.99 13.42
CA ALA A 83 -19.91 -9.53 13.86
C ALA A 83 -20.73 -8.92 12.70
N LEU A 84 -20.07 -8.24 11.77
CA LEU A 84 -20.72 -7.71 10.57
C LEU A 84 -21.21 -8.85 9.65
N LEU A 85 -20.36 -9.80 9.34
CA LEU A 85 -20.68 -10.92 8.46
C LEU A 85 -21.77 -11.85 9.03
N ALA A 86 -21.92 -11.87 10.36
CA ALA A 86 -23.00 -12.61 11.02
C ALA A 86 -24.39 -11.94 10.89
N ARG A 87 -24.46 -10.67 10.42
CA ARG A 87 -25.76 -10.01 10.22
C ARG A 87 -26.49 -10.62 9.02
N PRO A 88 -27.83 -10.73 9.09
CA PRO A 88 -28.65 -11.27 7.99
C PRO A 88 -28.40 -10.49 6.68
N GLY A 89 -28.15 -11.23 5.57
CA GLY A 89 -27.98 -10.67 4.24
C GLY A 89 -26.57 -10.16 3.93
N VAL A 90 -25.71 -9.88 4.91
CA VAL A 90 -24.36 -9.35 4.66
C VAL A 90 -23.47 -10.38 3.97
N ALA A 91 -23.41 -11.61 4.49
CA ALA A 91 -22.62 -12.68 3.89
C ALA A 91 -23.06 -13.03 2.46
N GLU A 92 -24.37 -12.98 2.20
CA GLU A 92 -24.92 -13.17 0.86
C GLU A 92 -24.50 -12.04 -0.09
N GLN A 93 -24.52 -10.81 0.38
CA GLN A 93 -24.10 -9.66 -0.41
C GLN A 93 -22.60 -9.72 -0.73
N VAL A 94 -21.75 -10.04 0.26
CA VAL A 94 -20.32 -10.30 0.04
C VAL A 94 -20.12 -11.37 -1.04
N THR A 95 -20.87 -12.47 -0.97
CA THR A 95 -20.74 -13.55 -1.97
C THR A 95 -21.04 -13.06 -3.39
N LYS A 96 -22.00 -12.15 -3.57
CA LYS A 96 -22.35 -11.57 -4.88
C LYS A 96 -21.24 -10.72 -5.48
N THR A 97 -20.41 -10.07 -4.66
CA THR A 97 -19.27 -9.28 -5.15
C THR A 97 -18.16 -10.15 -5.72
N GLY A 98 -18.10 -11.44 -5.37
CA GLY A 98 -17.02 -12.35 -5.71
C GLY A 98 -15.72 -12.07 -4.94
N VAL A 99 -15.74 -11.15 -3.98
CA VAL A 99 -14.59 -10.82 -3.15
C VAL A 99 -14.40 -11.88 -2.06
N ARG A 100 -13.20 -12.46 -2.03
CA ARG A 100 -12.78 -13.42 -1.02
C ARG A 100 -12.01 -12.76 0.13
N TYR A 101 -11.08 -11.88 -0.20
CA TYR A 101 -10.23 -11.23 0.80
C TYR A 101 -10.36 -9.71 0.72
N VAL A 102 -10.41 -9.08 1.89
CA VAL A 102 -10.21 -7.64 2.04
C VAL A 102 -8.78 -7.41 2.49
N VAL A 103 -8.08 -6.54 1.78
CA VAL A 103 -6.76 -6.04 2.12
C VAL A 103 -6.90 -4.61 2.63
N TRP A 104 -6.78 -4.44 3.94
CA TRP A 104 -6.78 -3.13 4.57
C TRP A 104 -5.37 -2.54 4.53
N LEU A 105 -5.22 -1.42 3.83
CA LEU A 105 -3.97 -0.66 3.79
C LEU A 105 -3.97 0.47 4.80
N ASP A 106 -2.89 0.56 5.56
CA ASP A 106 -2.57 1.64 6.49
C ASP A 106 -1.15 2.10 6.24
N GLY A 107 -0.87 3.38 6.50
CA GLY A 107 0.47 3.92 6.37
C GLY A 107 0.56 5.19 5.54
N SER A 108 1.76 5.69 5.40
CA SER A 108 2.04 6.93 4.67
C SER A 108 3.49 7.05 4.25
N THR A 109 3.75 7.98 3.34
CA THR A 109 5.09 8.45 3.00
C THR A 109 5.31 9.85 3.56
N ARG A 110 6.34 10.02 4.37
CA ARG A 110 6.66 11.32 4.98
C ARG A 110 8.13 11.69 4.83
N LYS A 111 8.40 12.98 4.88
CA LYS A 111 9.77 13.51 5.03
C LYS A 111 10.15 13.38 6.51
N THR A 112 11.28 12.75 6.78
CA THR A 112 11.79 12.53 8.13
C THR A 112 12.88 13.50 8.52
N ASP A 113 13.72 13.89 7.55
CA ASP A 113 14.82 14.81 7.79
C ASP A 113 15.16 15.59 6.51
N GLY A 114 15.99 16.62 6.62
CA GLY A 114 16.52 17.36 5.49
C GLY A 114 17.22 18.66 5.91
N GLY A 115 18.15 19.06 5.07
CA GLY A 115 18.96 20.24 5.30
C GLY A 115 19.65 20.72 4.03
N GLY A 116 20.45 21.75 4.18
CA GLY A 116 21.22 22.31 3.07
C GLY A 116 20.92 23.79 2.84
N SER A 117 21.66 24.39 1.92
CA SER A 117 21.49 25.76 1.46
C SER A 117 21.69 25.81 -0.05
N LEU A 118 20.73 26.41 -0.73
CA LEU A 118 20.81 26.64 -2.17
C LEU A 118 20.50 28.10 -2.45
N ALA A 119 21.42 28.78 -3.10
CA ALA A 119 21.27 30.15 -3.53
C ALA A 119 21.18 30.19 -5.06
N CYS A 120 20.13 30.80 -5.59
CA CYS A 120 19.93 31.01 -7.02
C CYS A 120 19.90 32.49 -7.34
N GLY A 121 20.53 32.90 -8.43
CA GLY A 121 20.58 34.28 -8.88
C GLY A 121 20.59 34.39 -10.41
N ALA A 122 20.25 35.60 -10.90
CA ALA A 122 20.37 35.95 -12.30
C ALA A 122 21.35 37.12 -12.43
N ALA A 123 22.21 37.03 -13.44
CA ALA A 123 23.18 38.09 -13.80
C ALA A 123 23.11 38.32 -15.32
N PRO A 124 23.70 39.41 -15.86
CA PRO A 124 23.67 39.73 -17.31
C PRO A 124 24.20 38.61 -18.23
N GLY A 125 24.82 37.58 -17.70
CA GLY A 125 25.33 36.41 -18.44
C GLY A 125 24.52 35.10 -18.24
N GLY A 126 23.41 35.13 -17.48
CA GLY A 126 22.57 33.95 -17.24
C GLY A 126 22.09 33.81 -15.79
N ALA A 127 21.22 32.87 -15.55
CA ALA A 127 20.76 32.48 -14.21
C ALA A 127 21.44 31.18 -13.77
N GLY A 128 21.77 31.05 -12.51
CA GLY A 128 22.39 29.85 -11.96
C GLY A 128 22.12 29.67 -10.47
N CYS A 129 22.31 28.47 -9.99
CA CYS A 129 22.19 28.12 -8.59
C CYS A 129 23.52 27.54 -8.07
N ILE A 130 23.90 27.89 -6.86
CA ILE A 130 25.03 27.29 -6.16
C ILE A 130 24.54 26.79 -4.80
N GLY A 131 24.87 25.54 -4.47
CA GLY A 131 24.57 25.00 -3.17
C GLY A 131 24.22 23.50 -3.20
N PHE A 132 23.78 23.05 -2.05
CA PHE A 132 23.43 21.66 -1.81
C PHE A 132 22.18 21.59 -0.92
N GLY A 133 21.26 20.73 -1.25
CA GLY A 133 20.10 20.40 -0.42
C GLY A 133 19.88 18.90 -0.41
N TRP A 134 19.49 18.37 0.72
CA TRP A 134 19.13 16.98 0.86
C TRP A 134 17.90 16.82 1.74
N TRP A 135 17.18 15.72 1.54
CA TRP A 135 16.04 15.32 2.39
C TRP A 135 15.93 13.81 2.41
N GLU A 136 15.47 13.31 3.52
CA GLU A 136 15.15 11.92 3.72
C GLU A 136 13.63 11.73 3.72
N LYS A 137 13.20 10.65 3.08
CA LYS A 137 11.80 10.19 3.09
C LYS A 137 11.72 8.78 3.61
N GLU A 138 10.68 8.51 4.35
CA GLU A 138 10.30 7.19 4.82
C GLU A 138 8.89 6.87 4.34
N SER A 139 8.72 5.68 3.77
CA SER A 139 7.42 5.06 3.47
C SER A 139 7.22 3.89 4.40
N ASN A 140 6.16 3.93 5.18
CA ASN A 140 5.79 2.84 6.10
C ASN A 140 4.33 2.48 5.85
N TYR A 141 4.11 1.27 5.33
CA TYR A 141 2.78 0.77 5.01
C TYR A 141 2.59 -0.65 5.54
N GLU A 142 1.38 -0.93 5.99
CA GLU A 142 0.93 -2.23 6.46
C GLU A 142 -0.35 -2.62 5.71
N ALA A 143 -0.38 -3.85 5.21
CA ALA A 143 -1.54 -4.49 4.64
C ALA A 143 -2.02 -5.59 5.58
N THR A 144 -3.21 -5.45 6.16
CA THR A 144 -3.87 -6.51 6.94
C THR A 144 -4.87 -7.24 6.04
N ILE A 145 -4.79 -8.56 5.98
CA ILE A 145 -5.58 -9.39 5.08
C ILE A 145 -6.65 -10.15 5.87
N TRP A 146 -7.91 -10.01 5.48
CA TRP A 146 -9.05 -10.70 6.09
C TRP A 146 -9.78 -11.59 5.10
N ASP A 147 -10.04 -12.83 5.49
CA ASP A 147 -10.86 -13.78 4.74
C ASP A 147 -12.34 -13.58 5.07
N LEU A 148 -13.10 -13.08 4.09
CA LEU A 148 -14.52 -12.81 4.26
C LEU A 148 -15.38 -14.10 4.38
N LYS A 149 -14.92 -15.23 3.80
CA LYS A 149 -15.65 -16.49 3.91
C LYS A 149 -15.45 -17.16 5.27
N GLN A 150 -14.25 -17.04 5.85
CA GLN A 150 -13.94 -17.63 7.15
C GLN A 150 -14.18 -16.64 8.30
N ALA A 151 -14.42 -15.36 7.99
CA ALA A 151 -14.55 -14.27 8.96
C ALA A 151 -13.36 -14.19 9.93
N LYS A 152 -12.14 -14.34 9.40
CA LYS A 152 -10.90 -14.39 10.18
C LYS A 152 -9.80 -13.57 9.53
N SER A 153 -8.86 -13.11 10.36
CA SER A 153 -7.57 -12.62 9.88
C SER A 153 -6.82 -13.72 9.16
N ALA A 154 -6.23 -13.38 8.02
CA ALA A 154 -5.36 -14.26 7.26
C ALA A 154 -3.89 -13.94 7.48
N GLY A 155 -3.59 -12.74 7.99
CA GLY A 155 -2.27 -12.26 8.30
C GLY A 155 -2.03 -10.82 7.89
N SER A 156 -0.77 -10.40 7.90
CA SER A 156 -0.36 -9.05 7.49
C SER A 156 0.95 -9.04 6.71
N VAL A 157 1.13 -7.98 5.92
CA VAL A 157 2.36 -7.68 5.18
C VAL A 157 2.74 -6.23 5.46
N GLY A 158 3.91 -6.02 6.05
CA GLY A 158 4.47 -4.70 6.31
C GLY A 158 5.62 -4.38 5.36
N THR A 159 5.75 -3.11 4.97
CA THR A 159 6.92 -2.62 4.24
C THR A 159 7.36 -1.28 4.80
N ASN A 160 8.65 -1.17 5.10
CA ASN A 160 9.30 0.08 5.45
C ASN A 160 10.41 0.36 4.44
N VAL A 161 10.41 1.54 3.87
CA VAL A 161 11.43 1.98 2.90
C VAL A 161 11.92 3.37 3.26
N THR A 162 13.21 3.52 3.45
CA THR A 162 13.87 4.81 3.65
C THR A 162 14.77 5.17 2.48
N GLY A 163 14.84 6.45 2.15
CA GLY A 163 15.70 6.91 1.08
C GLY A 163 16.01 8.40 1.15
N THR A 164 17.26 8.72 0.86
CA THR A 164 17.77 10.09 0.82
C THR A 164 17.73 10.61 -0.60
N SER A 165 17.22 11.80 -0.78
CA SER A 165 17.23 12.58 -2.01
C SER A 165 18.15 13.79 -1.83
N ALA A 166 18.77 14.26 -2.91
CA ALA A 166 19.64 15.43 -2.89
C ALA A 166 19.46 16.27 -4.14
N ILE A 167 19.71 17.58 -3.99
CA ILE A 167 19.89 18.50 -5.11
C ILE A 167 21.28 19.11 -4.97
N VAL A 168 22.06 19.03 -6.03
CA VAL A 168 23.35 19.69 -6.15
C VAL A 168 23.27 20.70 -7.27
N GLY A 169 23.56 21.96 -6.98
CA GLY A 169 23.51 23.05 -7.94
C GLY A 169 24.87 23.70 -8.08
N ALA A 170 25.39 23.78 -9.32
CA ALA A 170 26.55 24.63 -9.66
C ALA A 170 26.18 25.65 -10.75
N ILE A 171 25.44 25.26 -11.78
CA ILE A 171 24.92 26.13 -12.84
C ILE A 171 23.45 25.74 -13.09
N VAL A 172 23.17 24.41 -13.15
CA VAL A 172 21.83 23.84 -13.25
C VAL A 172 21.66 22.85 -12.09
N PRO A 173 20.56 22.94 -11.30
CA PRO A 173 20.32 22.00 -10.21
C PRO A 173 20.04 20.59 -10.76
N LEU A 174 20.83 19.62 -10.32
CA LEU A 174 20.64 18.20 -10.65
C LEU A 174 19.97 17.50 -9.47
N PRO A 175 18.69 17.06 -9.64
CA PRO A 175 18.00 16.34 -8.58
C PRO A 175 18.33 14.85 -8.61
N PHE A 176 18.73 14.32 -7.47
CA PHE A 176 18.85 12.89 -7.20
C PHE A 176 17.69 12.49 -6.30
N ILE A 177 16.60 11.96 -6.89
CA ILE A 177 15.35 11.68 -6.17
C ILE A 177 15.22 10.20 -5.86
N ALA A 178 15.16 9.87 -4.57
CA ALA A 178 14.81 8.52 -4.13
C ALA A 178 13.29 8.29 -4.29
N ARG A 179 12.93 7.26 -5.04
CA ARG A 179 11.52 6.87 -5.29
C ARG A 179 11.03 5.92 -4.18
N VAL A 180 10.94 6.43 -2.96
CA VAL A 180 10.70 5.64 -1.75
C VAL A 180 9.31 5.00 -1.80
N GLN A 181 8.26 5.77 -2.10
CA GLN A 181 6.89 5.27 -2.21
C GLN A 181 6.73 4.22 -3.31
N ALA A 182 7.28 4.47 -4.51
CA ALA A 182 7.23 3.49 -5.60
C ALA A 182 7.97 2.18 -5.26
N THR A 183 9.07 2.28 -4.51
CA THR A 183 9.79 1.11 -4.03
C THR A 183 8.97 0.34 -2.99
N ALA A 184 8.31 1.04 -2.06
CA ALA A 184 7.41 0.42 -1.07
C ALA A 184 6.25 -0.29 -1.76
N CYS A 185 5.59 0.36 -2.74
CA CYS A 185 4.53 -0.23 -3.54
C CYS A 185 4.98 -1.51 -4.25
N ASN A 186 6.09 -1.47 -5.01
CA ASN A 186 6.59 -2.63 -5.73
C ASN A 186 6.93 -3.80 -4.78
N ARG A 187 7.51 -3.50 -3.64
CA ARG A 187 7.84 -4.51 -2.63
C ARG A 187 6.58 -5.14 -2.03
N MET A 188 5.63 -4.32 -1.61
CA MET A 188 4.37 -4.78 -1.04
C MET A 188 3.53 -5.57 -2.06
N SER A 189 3.41 -5.11 -3.31
CA SER A 189 2.69 -5.83 -4.36
C SER A 189 3.29 -7.21 -4.62
N ASN A 190 4.62 -7.32 -4.67
CA ASN A 190 5.28 -8.61 -4.85
C ASN A 190 5.06 -9.53 -3.65
N GLN A 191 5.10 -9.01 -2.43
CA GLN A 191 4.87 -9.79 -1.22
C GLN A 191 3.42 -10.24 -1.10
N LEU A 192 2.45 -9.37 -1.37
CA LEU A 192 1.02 -9.73 -1.41
C LEU A 192 0.75 -10.80 -2.46
N ARG A 193 1.38 -10.70 -3.65
CA ARG A 193 1.25 -11.74 -4.68
C ARG A 193 1.78 -13.09 -4.19
N SER A 194 2.93 -13.11 -3.52
CA SER A 194 3.49 -14.31 -2.90
C SER A 194 2.57 -14.84 -1.78
N PHE A 195 2.00 -13.93 -0.99
CA PHE A 195 1.06 -14.26 0.07
C PHE A 195 -0.18 -15.01 -0.46
N PHE A 196 -0.75 -14.56 -1.57
CA PHE A 196 -1.93 -15.18 -2.18
C PHE A 196 -1.61 -16.39 -3.08
N SER A 197 -0.40 -16.51 -3.61
CA SER A 197 -0.01 -17.66 -4.45
C SER A 197 0.38 -18.91 -3.66
N GLY A 198 0.49 -18.79 -2.34
CA GLY A 198 0.88 -19.91 -1.47
C GLY A 198 2.33 -20.38 -1.67
N THR A 199 3.12 -19.68 -2.47
CA THR A 199 4.55 -19.92 -2.57
C THR A 199 5.21 -19.36 -1.32
N ASP A 200 5.73 -20.23 -0.47
CA ASP A 200 6.50 -19.84 0.71
C ASP A 200 7.54 -18.80 0.31
N GLY A 201 7.43 -17.62 0.93
CA GLY A 201 8.29 -16.48 0.60
C GLY A 201 9.76 -16.82 0.83
N GLN A 202 10.44 -17.17 -0.23
CA GLN A 202 11.90 -17.13 -0.26
C GLN A 202 12.27 -15.64 -0.18
N PRO A 203 13.00 -15.17 0.84
CA PRO A 203 13.41 -13.78 0.90
C PRO A 203 14.20 -13.46 -0.35
N ALA A 204 13.74 -12.47 -1.12
CA ALA A 204 14.48 -11.96 -2.26
C ALA A 204 15.86 -11.50 -1.73
N GLY A 205 16.90 -12.18 -2.17
CA GLY A 205 18.27 -11.96 -1.74
C GLY A 205 18.65 -10.49 -1.80
N THR A 206 19.26 -10.03 -0.73
CA THR A 206 20.01 -8.79 -0.66
C THR A 206 21.10 -8.79 -1.74
N HIS A 207 20.97 -7.92 -2.73
CA HIS A 207 22.04 -7.43 -3.58
C HIS A 207 22.17 -5.93 -3.47
#